data_d9d091bce1e34f72b6e6de46428383e5
#
_entry.id   d9d091bce1e34f72b6e6de46428383e5
#
_cell.length_a   1.000
_cell.length_b   1.000
_cell.length_c   1.000
_cell.angle_alpha   90.00
_cell.angle_beta   90.00
_cell.angle_gamma   90.00
#
_symmetry.space_group_name_H-M   'P 1'
#
loop_
_entity.id
_entity.type
_entity.pdbx_description
1 polymer ?
#
loop_
_entity_poly.entity_id
_entity_poly.type
_entity_poly.pdbx_seq_one_letter_code
_entity_poly.pdbx_strand_id
1 'polypeptide(L)'
;LKFPSKFSLKDIANLIQCEYVGDPNFEVLGMNEIHVVEAGDIVFVDHPKYYNKALESAATIVLINKKVDCPGGKALLISDDPFRDFNKLTDHLKPFQPSKTSIAPSAKIAESSVIQPNCFIGHNVVIGEHCVIHSNVSIYDDAVIGDHVTIHSGTVLGANAFYYKKRPEGYDRLKSGGRVVIKNHVDIGAACTIDRGVSGDTIIGEGSKLDNQIQIGHDTVLGKKCLIASQVGIAGCVVIEDEVTIWGQVGCTSGITIGEKAVVQAQSGISKSLEGGKVYFGYPAEEVRVKLRELAAIKQIPKILDILKLKKL
;
A
#
# COMPACT_ATOMS: atom_id res chain seq x y z
N LEU A 1 -10.66 -0.10 -6.15
CA LEU A 1 -11.66 0.97 -6.27
C LEU A 1 -12.93 0.43 -6.93
N LYS A 2 -14.02 0.29 -6.16
CA LYS A 2 -15.32 -0.09 -6.71
C LYS A 2 -16.07 1.15 -7.20
N PHE A 3 -16.81 1.01 -8.28
CA PHE A 3 -17.57 2.09 -8.87
C PHE A 3 -18.90 2.30 -8.13
N PRO A 4 -19.38 3.53 -8.00
CA PRO A 4 -20.65 3.82 -7.31
C PRO A 4 -21.87 3.29 -8.09
N SER A 5 -21.73 3.09 -9.39
CA SER A 5 -22.73 2.51 -10.30
C SER A 5 -22.02 1.67 -11.36
N LYS A 6 -22.77 0.79 -12.01
CA LYS A 6 -22.25 0.00 -13.13
C LYS A 6 -22.04 0.91 -14.35
N PHE A 7 -20.92 0.71 -15.04
CA PHE A 7 -20.64 1.27 -16.34
C PHE A 7 -20.63 0.14 -17.38
N SER A 8 -20.88 0.48 -18.64
CA SER A 8 -20.61 -0.43 -19.73
C SER A 8 -19.18 -0.27 -20.25
N LEU A 9 -18.64 -1.28 -20.92
CA LEU A 9 -17.34 -1.19 -21.58
C LEU A 9 -17.29 0.00 -22.54
N LYS A 10 -18.38 0.24 -23.29
CA LYS A 10 -18.53 1.37 -24.20
C LYS A 10 -18.45 2.72 -23.47
N ASP A 11 -19.09 2.84 -22.29
CA ASP A 11 -19.04 4.09 -21.51
C ASP A 11 -17.62 4.40 -21.04
N ILE A 12 -16.91 3.40 -20.56
CA ILE A 12 -15.50 3.55 -20.15
C ILE A 12 -14.63 3.90 -21.37
N ALA A 13 -14.78 3.21 -22.48
CA ALA A 13 -14.03 3.49 -23.70
C ALA A 13 -14.25 4.94 -24.21
N ASN A 14 -15.50 5.41 -24.17
CA ASN A 14 -15.85 6.80 -24.50
C ASN A 14 -15.21 7.80 -23.54
N LEU A 15 -15.22 7.52 -22.23
CA LEU A 15 -14.67 8.40 -21.18
C LEU A 15 -13.16 8.62 -21.38
N ILE A 16 -12.42 7.57 -21.72
CA ILE A 16 -10.97 7.65 -21.93
C ILE A 16 -10.58 7.82 -23.39
N GLN A 17 -11.55 7.82 -24.30
CA GLN A 17 -11.36 7.99 -25.76
C GLN A 17 -10.44 6.93 -26.37
N CYS A 18 -10.73 5.64 -26.13
CA CYS A 18 -9.95 4.53 -26.64
C CYS A 18 -10.80 3.52 -27.40
N GLU A 19 -10.14 2.67 -28.20
CA GLU A 19 -10.78 1.51 -28.83
C GLU A 19 -11.06 0.42 -27.79
N TYR A 20 -12.02 -0.46 -28.07
CA TYR A 20 -12.28 -1.63 -27.23
C TYR A 20 -12.52 -2.90 -28.07
N VAL A 21 -12.31 -4.05 -27.44
CA VAL A 21 -12.61 -5.39 -27.97
C VAL A 21 -13.47 -6.11 -26.93
N GLY A 22 -14.63 -6.59 -27.36
CA GLY A 22 -15.61 -7.27 -26.51
C GLY A 22 -17.02 -6.74 -26.70
N ASP A 23 -17.97 -7.25 -25.90
CA ASP A 23 -19.35 -6.76 -25.90
C ASP A 23 -19.39 -5.30 -25.38
N PRO A 24 -19.98 -4.34 -26.14
CA PRO A 24 -20.11 -2.96 -25.70
C PRO A 24 -20.85 -2.82 -24.37
N ASN A 25 -21.74 -3.76 -24.03
CA ASN A 25 -22.51 -3.78 -22.81
C ASN A 25 -21.82 -4.56 -21.66
N PHE A 26 -20.59 -5.02 -21.85
CA PHE A 26 -19.84 -5.74 -20.82
C PHE A 26 -19.78 -4.90 -19.54
N GLU A 27 -20.20 -5.47 -18.39
CA GLU A 27 -20.28 -4.74 -17.13
C GLU A 27 -18.90 -4.45 -16.54
N VAL A 28 -18.69 -3.20 -16.15
CA VAL A 28 -17.50 -2.70 -15.46
C VAL A 28 -17.90 -2.24 -14.08
N LEU A 29 -17.34 -2.87 -13.03
CA LEU A 29 -17.74 -2.70 -11.64
C LEU A 29 -16.69 -1.97 -10.79
N GLY A 30 -15.46 -1.87 -11.29
CA GLY A 30 -14.36 -1.27 -10.56
C GLY A 30 -13.07 -1.19 -11.38
N MET A 31 -12.02 -0.74 -10.72
CA MET A 31 -10.67 -0.71 -11.25
C MET A 31 -9.68 -0.96 -10.11
N ASN A 32 -8.72 -1.85 -10.33
CA ASN A 32 -7.79 -2.24 -9.28
C ASN A 32 -6.40 -2.58 -9.84
N GLU A 33 -5.40 -2.55 -8.98
CA GLU A 33 -4.08 -3.08 -9.30
C GLU A 33 -4.10 -4.61 -9.37
N ILE A 34 -3.23 -5.16 -10.18
CA ILE A 34 -3.22 -6.58 -10.60
C ILE A 34 -3.21 -7.59 -9.45
N HIS A 35 -2.77 -7.20 -8.26
CA HIS A 35 -2.67 -8.08 -7.09
C HIS A 35 -3.98 -8.17 -6.27
N VAL A 36 -4.95 -7.28 -6.53
CA VAL A 36 -6.23 -7.21 -5.82
C VAL A 36 -7.45 -7.17 -6.74
N VAL A 37 -7.27 -7.43 -8.05
CA VAL A 37 -8.37 -7.42 -9.02
C VAL A 37 -9.35 -8.56 -8.82
N GLU A 38 -10.61 -8.28 -9.10
CA GLU A 38 -11.73 -9.21 -9.10
C GLU A 38 -12.47 -9.19 -10.44
N ALA A 39 -13.41 -10.11 -10.63
CA ALA A 39 -14.29 -10.06 -11.80
C ALA A 39 -15.09 -8.75 -11.85
N GLY A 40 -15.17 -8.12 -13.01
CA GLY A 40 -15.76 -6.80 -13.22
C GLY A 40 -14.78 -5.64 -13.06
N ASP A 41 -13.55 -5.87 -12.62
CA ASP A 41 -12.55 -4.82 -12.49
C ASP A 41 -11.77 -4.58 -13.79
N ILE A 42 -11.36 -3.32 -13.97
CA ILE A 42 -10.33 -2.92 -14.93
C ILE A 42 -8.96 -3.07 -14.27
N VAL A 43 -8.03 -3.75 -14.95
CA VAL A 43 -6.60 -3.69 -14.64
C VAL A 43 -5.88 -2.99 -15.78
N PHE A 44 -4.83 -2.20 -15.53
CA PHE A 44 -4.01 -1.66 -16.59
C PHE A 44 -2.67 -2.38 -16.71
N VAL A 45 -2.16 -2.43 -17.93
CA VAL A 45 -0.81 -2.92 -18.24
C VAL A 45 -0.24 -2.16 -19.44
N ASP A 46 1.00 -1.69 -19.31
CA ASP A 46 1.68 -0.90 -20.33
C ASP A 46 3.09 -1.44 -20.70
N HIS A 47 3.49 -2.58 -20.11
CA HIS A 47 4.77 -3.20 -20.38
C HIS A 47 4.62 -4.67 -20.80
N PRO A 48 5.22 -5.11 -21.92
CA PRO A 48 5.04 -6.46 -22.49
C PRO A 48 5.30 -7.61 -21.53
N LYS A 49 6.25 -7.45 -20.63
CA LYS A 49 6.58 -8.45 -19.59
C LYS A 49 5.37 -8.87 -18.74
N TYR A 50 4.39 -7.97 -18.58
CA TYR A 50 3.24 -8.17 -17.68
C TYR A 50 1.92 -8.41 -18.41
N TYR A 51 1.90 -8.46 -19.76
CA TYR A 51 0.68 -8.68 -20.53
C TYR A 51 -0.01 -9.98 -20.14
N ASN A 52 0.71 -11.11 -20.17
CA ASN A 52 0.13 -12.39 -19.81
C ASN A 52 -0.43 -12.39 -18.37
N LYS A 53 0.33 -11.82 -17.42
CA LYS A 53 -0.14 -11.70 -16.04
C LYS A 53 -1.45 -10.93 -15.93
N ALA A 54 -1.64 -9.84 -16.70
CA ALA A 54 -2.87 -9.07 -16.71
C ALA A 54 -4.01 -9.82 -17.42
N LEU A 55 -3.74 -10.45 -18.55
CA LEU A 55 -4.72 -11.21 -19.33
C LEU A 55 -5.20 -12.48 -18.60
N GLU A 56 -4.38 -13.08 -17.76
CA GLU A 56 -4.69 -14.26 -16.95
C GLU A 56 -5.21 -13.92 -15.54
N SER A 57 -5.15 -12.64 -15.13
CA SER A 57 -5.64 -12.18 -13.81
C SER A 57 -7.15 -12.40 -13.64
N ALA A 58 -7.67 -12.18 -12.44
CA ALA A 58 -9.10 -12.21 -12.15
C ALA A 58 -9.88 -11.04 -12.78
N ALA A 59 -9.18 -9.96 -13.20
CA ALA A 59 -9.81 -8.83 -13.90
C ALA A 59 -10.48 -9.31 -15.19
N THR A 60 -11.67 -8.82 -15.46
CA THR A 60 -12.38 -9.13 -16.70
C THR A 60 -12.20 -8.05 -17.77
N ILE A 61 -11.66 -6.89 -17.41
CA ILE A 61 -11.33 -5.83 -18.36
C ILE A 61 -9.83 -5.49 -18.25
N VAL A 62 -9.13 -5.49 -19.39
CA VAL A 62 -7.69 -5.16 -19.42
C VAL A 62 -7.47 -3.91 -20.26
N LEU A 63 -7.00 -2.84 -19.62
CA LEU A 63 -6.54 -1.62 -20.26
C LEU A 63 -5.07 -1.81 -20.68
N ILE A 64 -4.81 -1.87 -21.98
CA ILE A 64 -3.54 -2.32 -22.56
C ILE A 64 -3.09 -1.40 -23.69
N ASN A 65 -1.77 -1.26 -23.88
CA ASN A 65 -1.20 -0.39 -24.93
C ASN A 65 -0.93 -1.11 -26.25
N LYS A 66 -1.43 -2.31 -26.44
CA LYS A 66 -1.28 -3.07 -27.68
C LYS A 66 -2.51 -3.95 -27.92
N LYS A 67 -2.97 -4.00 -29.16
CA LYS A 67 -4.01 -4.95 -29.57
C LYS A 67 -3.44 -6.37 -29.54
N VAL A 68 -4.08 -7.22 -28.75
CA VAL A 68 -3.72 -8.64 -28.54
C VAL A 68 -4.99 -9.48 -28.64
N ASP A 69 -4.84 -10.80 -28.73
CA ASP A 69 -5.98 -11.71 -28.65
C ASP A 69 -6.69 -11.55 -27.31
N CYS A 70 -8.01 -11.35 -27.35
CA CYS A 70 -8.83 -11.22 -26.15
C CYS A 70 -9.21 -12.60 -25.61
N PRO A 71 -8.82 -12.97 -24.39
CA PRO A 71 -9.24 -14.24 -23.80
C PRO A 71 -10.76 -14.32 -23.64
N GLY A 72 -11.31 -15.54 -23.74
CA GLY A 72 -12.75 -15.76 -23.52
C GLY A 72 -13.22 -15.23 -22.16
N GLY A 73 -14.36 -14.56 -22.12
CA GLY A 73 -14.92 -13.96 -20.89
C GLY A 73 -14.26 -12.66 -20.44
N LYS A 74 -13.40 -12.07 -21.27
CA LYS A 74 -12.76 -10.78 -21.01
C LYS A 74 -13.06 -9.74 -22.08
N ALA A 75 -12.70 -8.49 -21.79
CA ALA A 75 -12.73 -7.37 -22.71
C ALA A 75 -11.42 -6.59 -22.65
N LEU A 76 -11.07 -5.91 -23.74
CA LEU A 76 -9.88 -5.07 -23.80
C LEU A 76 -10.28 -3.61 -24.06
N LEU A 77 -9.57 -2.69 -23.41
CA LEU A 77 -9.52 -1.27 -23.70
C LEU A 77 -8.13 -0.98 -24.29
N ILE A 78 -8.06 -0.54 -25.55
CA ILE A 78 -6.80 -0.33 -26.25
C ILE A 78 -6.44 1.15 -26.20
N SER A 79 -5.43 1.48 -25.40
CA SER A 79 -4.95 2.85 -25.20
C SER A 79 -3.48 2.98 -25.58
N ASP A 80 -3.08 4.10 -26.15
CA ASP A 80 -1.67 4.42 -26.38
C ASP A 80 -0.90 4.66 -25.05
N ASP A 81 -1.61 5.04 -23.98
CA ASP A 81 -1.05 5.23 -22.65
C ASP A 81 -2.02 4.78 -21.53
N PRO A 82 -2.03 3.49 -21.19
CA PRO A 82 -2.88 2.94 -20.14
C PRO A 82 -2.71 3.60 -18.77
N PHE A 83 -1.50 4.05 -18.43
CA PHE A 83 -1.23 4.75 -17.17
C PHE A 83 -1.97 6.10 -17.11
N ARG A 84 -1.89 6.90 -18.18
CA ARG A 84 -2.62 8.16 -18.31
C ARG A 84 -4.12 7.94 -18.19
N ASP A 85 -4.63 6.94 -18.90
CA ASP A 85 -6.07 6.71 -18.97
C ASP A 85 -6.63 6.08 -17.70
N PHE A 86 -5.84 5.28 -16.99
CA PHE A 86 -6.18 4.84 -15.63
C PHE A 86 -6.29 6.03 -14.67
N ASN A 87 -5.40 7.01 -14.79
CA ASN A 87 -5.49 8.27 -14.02
C ASN A 87 -6.74 9.09 -14.38
N LYS A 88 -7.14 9.16 -15.65
CA LYS A 88 -8.39 9.83 -16.06
C LYS A 88 -9.62 9.19 -15.41
N LEU A 89 -9.65 7.86 -15.37
CA LEU A 89 -10.72 7.13 -14.67
C LEU A 89 -10.73 7.45 -13.17
N THR A 90 -9.56 7.43 -12.54
CA THR A 90 -9.44 7.78 -11.11
C THR A 90 -9.94 9.19 -10.84
N ASP A 91 -9.54 10.18 -11.64
CA ASP A 91 -10.00 11.56 -11.49
C ASP A 91 -11.51 11.73 -11.69
N HIS A 92 -12.09 11.00 -12.64
CA HIS A 92 -13.52 11.03 -12.88
C HIS A 92 -14.31 10.45 -11.71
N LEU A 93 -13.82 9.37 -11.10
CA LEU A 93 -14.52 8.64 -10.05
C LEU A 93 -14.23 9.18 -8.65
N LYS A 94 -13.05 9.72 -8.44
CA LYS A 94 -12.55 10.27 -7.17
C LYS A 94 -11.86 11.63 -7.40
N PRO A 95 -12.61 12.65 -7.85
CA PRO A 95 -12.04 13.98 -8.04
C PRO A 95 -11.60 14.56 -6.70
N PHE A 96 -10.52 15.34 -6.71
CA PHE A 96 -10.09 16.07 -5.53
C PHE A 96 -11.18 17.06 -5.08
N GLN A 97 -11.57 16.97 -3.81
CA GLN A 97 -12.55 17.87 -3.18
C GLN A 97 -11.84 18.77 -2.17
N PRO A 98 -11.73 20.08 -2.42
CA PRO A 98 -11.13 20.99 -1.44
C PRO A 98 -12.04 21.14 -0.22
N SER A 99 -11.47 20.97 0.98
CA SER A 99 -12.19 21.25 2.23
C SER A 99 -12.09 22.73 2.60
N LYS A 100 -13.18 23.30 3.10
CA LYS A 100 -13.24 24.68 3.60
C LYS A 100 -13.16 24.75 5.13
N THR A 101 -13.17 23.61 5.81
CA THR A 101 -13.21 23.47 7.26
C THR A 101 -12.17 22.45 7.72
N SER A 102 -11.72 22.52 8.94
CA SER A 102 -10.81 21.54 9.54
C SER A 102 -11.43 20.14 9.67
N ILE A 103 -12.75 20.06 9.86
CA ILE A 103 -13.52 18.84 9.85
C ILE A 103 -14.56 18.96 8.76
N ALA A 104 -14.50 18.08 7.74
CA ALA A 104 -15.44 18.10 6.63
C ALA A 104 -16.87 17.76 7.12
N PRO A 105 -17.93 18.45 6.63
CA PRO A 105 -19.31 18.18 7.06
C PRO A 105 -19.80 16.75 6.75
N SER A 106 -19.17 16.06 5.82
CA SER A 106 -19.47 14.66 5.47
C SER A 106 -18.76 13.63 6.35
N ALA A 107 -17.85 14.06 7.24
CA ALA A 107 -17.20 13.16 8.20
C ALA A 107 -18.22 12.67 9.24
N LYS A 108 -18.09 11.40 9.62
CA LYS A 108 -18.93 10.75 10.64
C LYS A 108 -18.02 10.37 11.81
N ILE A 109 -18.20 11.04 12.93
CA ILE A 109 -17.39 10.83 14.14
C ILE A 109 -18.32 10.43 15.27
N ALA A 110 -18.05 9.32 15.93
CA ALA A 110 -18.84 8.88 17.08
C ALA A 110 -18.70 9.87 18.25
N GLU A 111 -19.79 10.12 18.97
CA GLU A 111 -19.86 11.11 20.05
C GLU A 111 -18.90 10.82 21.23
N SER A 112 -18.59 9.54 21.45
CA SER A 112 -17.65 9.11 22.49
C SER A 112 -16.18 9.35 22.13
N SER A 113 -15.89 9.76 20.91
CA SER A 113 -14.51 9.97 20.43
C SER A 113 -14.05 11.42 20.60
N VAL A 114 -12.79 11.59 20.95
CA VAL A 114 -12.17 12.88 21.23
C VAL A 114 -11.27 13.30 20.08
N ILE A 115 -11.56 14.45 19.48
CA ILE A 115 -10.71 15.09 18.47
C ILE A 115 -10.06 16.32 19.09
N GLN A 116 -8.75 16.29 19.25
CA GLN A 116 -7.99 17.42 19.78
C GLN A 116 -7.90 18.58 18.77
N PRO A 117 -7.60 19.82 19.21
CA PRO A 117 -7.48 20.97 18.31
C PRO A 117 -6.44 20.78 17.19
N ASN A 118 -6.65 21.52 16.09
CA ASN A 118 -5.77 21.56 14.90
C ASN A 118 -5.72 20.25 14.11
N CYS A 119 -6.71 19.37 14.25
CA CYS A 119 -6.85 18.20 13.40
C CYS A 119 -7.51 18.57 12.06
N PHE A 120 -7.08 17.94 10.97
CA PHE A 120 -7.76 17.93 9.70
C PHE A 120 -8.45 16.58 9.49
N ILE A 121 -9.75 16.58 9.32
CA ILE A 121 -10.58 15.40 9.02
C ILE A 121 -11.28 15.63 7.69
N GLY A 122 -10.88 14.87 6.68
CA GLY A 122 -11.33 15.00 5.29
C GLY A 122 -12.76 14.50 5.05
N HIS A 123 -13.17 14.56 3.78
CA HIS A 123 -14.50 14.14 3.36
C HIS A 123 -14.72 12.64 3.57
N ASN A 124 -15.94 12.26 3.98
CA ASN A 124 -16.40 10.88 4.18
C ASN A 124 -15.56 10.04 5.15
N VAL A 125 -14.70 10.67 5.97
CA VAL A 125 -13.98 9.97 7.04
C VAL A 125 -14.97 9.43 8.04
N VAL A 126 -14.75 8.18 8.47
CA VAL A 126 -15.53 7.53 9.54
C VAL A 126 -14.61 7.25 10.71
N ILE A 127 -14.97 7.72 11.91
CA ILE A 127 -14.26 7.46 13.17
C ILE A 127 -15.23 6.79 14.14
N GLY A 128 -14.87 5.59 14.57
CA GLY A 128 -15.65 4.77 15.50
C GLY A 128 -15.67 5.30 16.92
N GLU A 129 -16.07 4.45 17.87
CA GLU A 129 -16.30 4.77 19.27
C GLU A 129 -15.00 4.83 20.08
N HIS A 130 -14.99 5.69 21.11
CA HIS A 130 -13.91 5.78 22.10
C HIS A 130 -12.50 6.01 21.53
N CYS A 131 -12.39 6.68 20.36
CA CYS A 131 -11.12 7.04 19.78
C CYS A 131 -10.54 8.33 20.39
N VAL A 132 -9.20 8.41 20.39
CA VAL A 132 -8.48 9.62 20.78
C VAL A 132 -7.57 10.06 19.61
N ILE A 133 -7.94 11.16 18.97
CA ILE A 133 -7.16 11.77 17.89
C ILE A 133 -6.46 12.99 18.48
N HIS A 134 -5.14 12.89 18.67
CA HIS A 134 -4.34 13.97 19.25
C HIS A 134 -4.18 15.15 18.28
N SER A 135 -3.74 16.28 18.82
CA SER A 135 -3.60 17.53 18.05
C SER A 135 -2.67 17.38 16.84
N ASN A 136 -2.95 18.17 15.79
CA ASN A 136 -2.17 18.20 14.54
C ASN A 136 -2.16 16.87 13.76
N VAL A 137 -3.14 15.99 13.95
CA VAL A 137 -3.33 14.81 13.11
C VAL A 137 -4.09 15.22 11.84
N SER A 138 -3.68 14.67 10.70
CA SER A 138 -4.36 14.85 9.41
C SER A 138 -4.90 13.51 8.90
N ILE A 139 -6.21 13.40 8.78
CA ILE A 139 -6.87 12.22 8.22
C ILE A 139 -7.54 12.65 6.91
N TYR A 140 -7.02 12.16 5.78
CA TYR A 140 -7.51 12.50 4.45
C TYR A 140 -8.79 11.71 4.11
N ASP A 141 -9.41 12.11 3.01
CA ASP A 141 -10.74 11.65 2.59
C ASP A 141 -10.88 10.12 2.56
N ASP A 142 -12.09 9.66 2.85
CA ASP A 142 -12.55 8.27 2.80
C ASP A 142 -11.88 7.32 3.81
N ALA A 143 -11.01 7.79 4.71
CA ALA A 143 -10.40 6.93 5.72
C ALA A 143 -11.45 6.37 6.70
N VAL A 144 -11.23 5.13 7.13
CA VAL A 144 -12.10 4.44 8.09
C VAL A 144 -11.29 4.07 9.32
N ILE A 145 -11.69 4.59 10.46
CA ILE A 145 -11.07 4.34 11.76
C ILE A 145 -12.06 3.56 12.61
N GLY A 146 -11.65 2.40 13.11
CA GLY A 146 -12.45 1.55 14.00
C GLY A 146 -12.58 2.13 15.40
N ASP A 147 -12.98 1.28 16.35
CA ASP A 147 -13.20 1.67 17.74
C ASP A 147 -11.92 1.59 18.58
N HIS A 148 -11.88 2.39 19.65
CA HIS A 148 -10.77 2.39 20.61
C HIS A 148 -9.39 2.61 19.98
N VAL A 149 -9.33 3.47 18.96
CA VAL A 149 -8.08 3.81 18.26
C VAL A 149 -7.47 5.07 18.85
N THR A 150 -6.16 5.06 19.08
CA THR A 150 -5.39 6.25 19.47
C THR A 150 -4.44 6.64 18.35
N ILE A 151 -4.45 7.92 17.94
CA ILE A 151 -3.53 8.47 16.93
C ILE A 151 -2.82 9.68 17.52
N HIS A 152 -1.50 9.59 17.61
CA HIS A 152 -0.68 10.65 18.20
C HIS A 152 -0.34 11.78 17.22
N SER A 153 0.08 12.90 17.79
CA SER A 153 0.28 14.18 17.12
C SER A 153 1.19 14.11 15.88
N GLY A 154 0.83 14.86 14.84
CA GLY A 154 1.62 15.00 13.64
C GLY A 154 1.50 13.82 12.67
N THR A 155 0.70 12.82 12.99
CA THR A 155 0.46 11.67 12.12
C THR A 155 -0.46 12.04 10.96
N VAL A 156 -0.13 11.54 9.76
CA VAL A 156 -0.87 11.76 8.52
C VAL A 156 -1.38 10.42 7.97
N LEU A 157 -2.69 10.31 7.80
CA LEU A 157 -3.34 9.15 7.19
C LEU A 157 -3.94 9.52 5.83
N GLY A 158 -3.64 8.74 4.81
CA GLY A 158 -4.28 8.85 3.50
C GLY A 158 -3.56 9.78 2.51
N ALA A 159 -2.28 10.09 2.72
CA ALA A 159 -1.46 10.72 1.68
C ALA A 159 -1.39 9.82 0.44
N ASN A 160 -1.15 10.43 -0.74
CA ASN A 160 -1.10 9.68 -1.99
C ASN A 160 0.13 8.76 -2.05
N ALA A 161 -0.05 7.63 -2.71
CA ALA A 161 1.01 6.67 -2.99
C ALA A 161 2.24 7.31 -3.66
N PHE A 162 3.43 6.86 -3.27
CA PHE A 162 4.68 7.18 -3.95
C PHE A 162 4.85 6.26 -5.18
N TYR A 163 4.01 6.47 -6.19
CA TYR A 163 4.02 5.67 -7.41
C TYR A 163 4.12 6.59 -8.63
N TYR A 164 5.24 6.53 -9.33
CA TYR A 164 5.56 7.40 -10.45
C TYR A 164 6.02 6.62 -11.67
N LYS A 165 5.55 7.04 -12.85
CA LYS A 165 6.07 6.61 -14.15
C LYS A 165 7.07 7.67 -14.65
N LYS A 166 8.28 7.24 -14.98
CA LYS A 166 9.28 8.10 -15.58
C LYS A 166 8.88 8.46 -17.02
N ARG A 167 8.96 9.75 -17.37
CA ARG A 167 8.75 10.30 -18.71
C ARG A 167 9.99 11.08 -19.14
N PRO A 168 10.15 11.40 -20.43
CA PRO A 168 11.26 12.23 -20.90
C PRO A 168 11.35 13.60 -20.19
N GLU A 169 10.19 14.22 -19.92
CA GLU A 169 10.02 15.54 -19.30
C GLU A 169 9.91 15.51 -17.76
N GLY A 170 9.89 14.33 -17.12
CA GLY A 170 9.76 14.25 -15.67
C GLY A 170 9.10 12.98 -15.15
N TYR A 171 8.21 13.11 -14.18
CA TYR A 171 7.52 11.99 -13.55
C TYR A 171 6.01 12.23 -13.49
N ASP A 172 5.25 11.28 -14.01
CA ASP A 172 3.80 11.22 -13.85
C ASP A 172 3.46 10.42 -12.60
N ARG A 173 2.65 11.00 -11.71
CA ARG A 173 2.14 10.29 -10.54
C ARG A 173 0.96 9.40 -10.92
N LEU A 174 0.93 8.17 -10.41
CA LEU A 174 -0.30 7.36 -10.40
C LEU A 174 -1.23 7.91 -9.31
N LYS A 175 -2.46 8.24 -9.69
CA LYS A 175 -3.45 8.79 -8.78
C LYS A 175 -4.02 7.72 -7.86
N SER A 176 -4.18 8.09 -6.61
CA SER A 176 -4.66 7.18 -5.58
C SER A 176 -6.15 7.40 -5.31
N GLY A 177 -6.96 6.42 -5.68
CA GLY A 177 -8.42 6.41 -5.43
C GLY A 177 -8.83 5.53 -4.25
N GLY A 178 -7.89 4.79 -3.66
CA GLY A 178 -8.11 3.93 -2.50
C GLY A 178 -8.15 4.71 -1.18
N ARG A 179 -8.07 4.01 -0.07
CA ARG A 179 -8.23 4.60 1.27
C ARG A 179 -7.32 3.94 2.31
N VAL A 180 -7.35 4.49 3.52
CA VAL A 180 -6.76 3.90 4.73
C VAL A 180 -7.85 3.31 5.61
N VAL A 181 -7.63 2.12 6.13
CA VAL A 181 -8.53 1.44 7.06
C VAL A 181 -7.75 1.05 8.31
N ILE A 182 -8.08 1.67 9.43
CA ILE A 182 -7.52 1.32 10.75
C ILE A 182 -8.56 0.51 11.50
N LYS A 183 -8.21 -0.70 11.92
CA LYS A 183 -9.10 -1.58 12.68
C LYS A 183 -9.14 -1.20 14.16
N ASN A 184 -9.96 -1.91 14.94
CA ASN A 184 -10.17 -1.61 16.36
C ASN A 184 -8.90 -1.79 17.19
N HIS A 185 -8.80 -1.06 18.31
CA HIS A 185 -7.73 -1.17 19.30
C HIS A 185 -6.31 -0.94 18.77
N VAL A 186 -6.16 -0.16 17.69
CA VAL A 186 -4.87 0.21 17.13
C VAL A 186 -4.36 1.48 17.80
N ASP A 187 -3.05 1.50 18.15
CA ASP A 187 -2.36 2.72 18.55
C ASP A 187 -1.32 3.10 17.50
N ILE A 188 -1.33 4.36 17.09
CA ILE A 188 -0.39 4.92 16.10
C ILE A 188 0.38 6.06 16.76
N GLY A 189 1.70 5.92 16.82
CA GLY A 189 2.62 6.88 17.41
C GLY A 189 2.65 8.23 16.66
N ALA A 190 3.48 9.12 17.15
CA ALA A 190 3.60 10.47 16.61
C ALA A 190 4.39 10.51 15.29
N ALA A 191 4.02 11.47 14.42
CA ALA A 191 4.69 11.73 13.15
C ALA A 191 4.79 10.49 12.23
N CYS A 192 3.83 9.59 12.28
CA CYS A 192 3.69 8.48 11.34
C CYS A 192 3.03 8.95 10.05
N THR A 193 3.32 8.26 8.96
CA THR A 193 2.69 8.50 7.65
C THR A 193 2.18 7.17 7.09
N ILE A 194 0.89 7.10 6.77
CA ILE A 194 0.23 5.91 6.20
C ILE A 194 -0.43 6.31 4.91
N ASP A 195 0.14 5.86 3.78
CA ASP A 195 -0.37 6.20 2.46
C ASP A 195 -1.68 5.45 2.18
N ARG A 196 -2.58 6.08 1.43
CA ARG A 196 -3.77 5.40 0.92
C ARG A 196 -3.42 4.40 -0.16
N GLY A 197 -4.22 3.37 -0.33
CA GLY A 197 -4.08 2.49 -1.48
C GLY A 197 -4.21 3.22 -2.82
N VAL A 198 -3.57 2.73 -3.86
CA VAL A 198 -3.76 3.24 -5.22
C VAL A 198 -5.20 3.03 -5.66
N SER A 199 -5.70 1.83 -5.51
CA SER A 199 -7.08 1.47 -5.82
C SER A 199 -7.78 0.68 -4.70
N GLY A 200 -7.01 -0.01 -3.86
CA GLY A 200 -7.47 -0.79 -2.72
C GLY A 200 -7.37 -0.06 -1.39
N ASP A 201 -7.32 -0.81 -0.33
CA ASP A 201 -7.17 -0.31 1.04
C ASP A 201 -5.75 -0.57 1.56
N THR A 202 -5.13 0.45 2.17
CA THR A 202 -4.02 0.23 3.11
C THR A 202 -4.64 -0.06 4.46
N ILE A 203 -4.33 -1.22 5.05
CA ILE A 203 -5.02 -1.73 6.23
C ILE A 203 -4.05 -1.89 7.40
N ILE A 204 -4.45 -1.39 8.57
CA ILE A 204 -3.79 -1.68 9.85
C ILE A 204 -4.72 -2.57 10.67
N GLY A 205 -4.29 -3.80 10.93
CA GLY A 205 -5.06 -4.84 11.60
C GLY A 205 -5.28 -4.58 13.09
N GLU A 206 -6.31 -5.20 13.60
CA GLU A 206 -6.81 -5.03 14.96
C GLU A 206 -5.73 -5.27 16.03
N GLY A 207 -5.67 -4.38 17.03
CA GLY A 207 -4.78 -4.49 18.16
C GLY A 207 -3.30 -4.21 17.86
N SER A 208 -2.95 -3.85 16.63
CA SER A 208 -1.56 -3.53 16.25
C SER A 208 -1.10 -2.22 16.84
N LYS A 209 0.19 -2.14 17.14
CA LYS A 209 0.83 -0.99 17.78
C LYS A 209 1.98 -0.48 16.91
N LEU A 210 1.90 0.77 16.50
CA LEU A 210 2.89 1.46 15.72
C LEU A 210 3.55 2.55 16.59
N ASP A 211 4.85 2.51 16.73
CA ASP A 211 5.63 3.55 17.42
C ASP A 211 5.80 4.80 16.53
N ASN A 212 6.63 5.72 16.90
CA ASN A 212 6.77 7.02 16.25
C ASN A 212 7.54 6.96 14.93
N GLN A 213 7.24 7.89 14.01
CA GLN A 213 7.98 8.09 12.76
C GLN A 213 7.99 6.86 11.82
N ILE A 214 6.91 6.14 11.75
CA ILE A 214 6.76 4.98 10.86
C ILE A 214 6.16 5.44 9.53
N GLN A 215 6.70 4.90 8.40
CA GLN A 215 6.09 5.01 7.08
C GLN A 215 5.47 3.68 6.67
N ILE A 216 4.18 3.69 6.34
CA ILE A 216 3.48 2.57 5.71
C ILE A 216 3.09 2.98 4.28
N GLY A 217 3.64 2.28 3.30
CA GLY A 217 3.34 2.50 1.88
C GLY A 217 1.96 1.99 1.47
N HIS A 218 1.51 2.45 0.33
CA HIS A 218 0.19 2.19 -0.25
C HIS A 218 -0.14 0.69 -0.40
N ASP A 219 -1.40 0.32 -0.30
CA ASP A 219 -1.90 -1.05 -0.50
C ASP A 219 -1.24 -2.11 0.41
N THR A 220 -0.57 -1.66 1.48
CA THR A 220 0.03 -2.53 2.49
C THR A 220 -1.04 -3.03 3.45
N VAL A 221 -1.01 -4.32 3.76
CA VAL A 221 -1.89 -4.96 4.74
C VAL A 221 -1.05 -5.40 5.93
N LEU A 222 -1.24 -4.72 7.06
CA LEU A 222 -0.70 -5.12 8.35
C LEU A 222 -1.74 -5.96 9.10
N GLY A 223 -1.36 -7.15 9.51
CA GLY A 223 -2.18 -8.10 10.26
C GLY A 223 -2.52 -7.63 11.68
N LYS A 224 -3.10 -8.53 12.46
CA LYS A 224 -3.53 -8.25 13.84
C LYS A 224 -2.36 -8.35 14.82
N LYS A 225 -2.43 -7.55 15.90
CA LYS A 225 -1.51 -7.61 17.03
C LYS A 225 -0.03 -7.52 16.64
N CYS A 226 0.27 -6.83 15.54
CA CYS A 226 1.63 -6.55 15.14
C CYS A 226 2.25 -5.45 16.02
N LEU A 227 3.56 -5.55 16.24
CA LEU A 227 4.34 -4.54 16.95
C LEU A 227 5.40 -3.96 16.01
N ILE A 228 5.27 -2.70 15.65
CA ILE A 228 6.16 -2.00 14.74
C ILE A 228 6.85 -0.86 15.50
N ALA A 229 8.15 -0.98 15.68
CA ALA A 229 8.93 0.00 16.44
C ALA A 229 9.31 1.22 15.59
N SER A 230 9.90 2.23 16.22
CA SER A 230 10.12 3.55 15.63
C SER A 230 11.01 3.52 14.39
N GLN A 231 10.72 4.46 13.48
CA GLN A 231 11.47 4.71 12.24
C GLN A 231 11.51 3.51 11.27
N VAL A 232 10.55 2.60 11.37
CA VAL A 232 10.37 1.53 10.38
C VAL A 232 9.78 2.11 9.11
N GLY A 233 10.35 1.73 7.95
CA GLY A 233 9.87 2.09 6.63
C GLY A 233 9.38 0.86 5.87
N ILE A 234 8.08 0.78 5.58
CA ILE A 234 7.45 -0.30 4.82
C ILE A 234 7.00 0.27 3.48
N ALA A 235 7.52 -0.30 2.39
CA ALA A 235 7.13 0.09 1.04
C ALA A 235 5.71 -0.38 0.70
N GLY A 236 5.20 -0.01 -0.49
CA GLY A 236 3.84 -0.37 -0.90
C GLY A 236 3.64 -1.86 -1.20
N CYS A 237 2.38 -2.30 -1.13
CA CYS A 237 1.94 -3.67 -1.48
C CYS A 237 2.60 -4.77 -0.63
N VAL A 238 2.94 -4.51 0.62
CA VAL A 238 3.50 -5.49 1.56
C VAL A 238 2.38 -6.14 2.36
N VAL A 239 2.45 -7.46 2.52
CA VAL A 239 1.58 -8.20 3.44
C VAL A 239 2.37 -8.58 4.67
N ILE A 240 1.96 -8.07 5.82
CA ILE A 240 2.52 -8.43 7.12
C ILE A 240 1.44 -9.22 7.84
N GLU A 241 1.69 -10.50 8.10
CA GLU A 241 0.72 -11.38 8.74
C GLU A 241 0.60 -11.07 10.24
N ASP A 242 -0.24 -11.84 10.95
CA ASP A 242 -0.59 -11.58 12.34
C ASP A 242 0.62 -11.73 13.29
N GLU A 243 0.62 -10.98 14.39
CA GLU A 243 1.59 -11.08 15.50
C GLU A 243 3.07 -10.86 15.10
N VAL A 244 3.33 -10.23 13.96
CA VAL A 244 4.69 -9.89 13.53
C VAL A 244 5.27 -8.76 14.38
N THR A 245 6.56 -8.89 14.75
CA THR A 245 7.31 -7.84 15.43
C THR A 245 8.44 -7.32 14.55
N ILE A 246 8.46 -6.02 14.29
CA ILE A 246 9.51 -5.35 13.53
C ILE A 246 10.15 -4.28 14.42
N TRP A 247 11.43 -4.48 14.73
CA TRP A 247 12.18 -3.54 15.57
C TRP A 247 12.65 -2.30 14.79
N GLY A 248 13.15 -1.31 15.52
CA GLY A 248 13.39 0.03 14.98
C GLY A 248 14.33 0.09 13.79
N GLN A 249 14.08 1.09 12.90
CA GLN A 249 14.90 1.40 11.72
C GLN A 249 15.01 0.26 10.69
N VAL A 250 14.05 -0.65 10.65
CA VAL A 250 13.96 -1.67 9.62
C VAL A 250 13.39 -1.06 8.33
N GLY A 251 14.00 -1.38 7.19
CA GLY A 251 13.49 -1.06 5.85
C GLY A 251 12.94 -2.31 5.17
N CYS A 252 11.78 -2.18 4.51
CA CYS A 252 11.10 -3.27 3.83
C CYS A 252 10.80 -2.91 2.38
N THR A 253 11.24 -3.75 1.42
CA THR A 253 10.95 -3.57 0.00
C THR A 253 9.48 -3.90 -0.33
N SER A 254 9.00 -3.42 -1.48
CA SER A 254 7.61 -3.60 -1.93
C SER A 254 7.30 -5.04 -2.37
N GLY A 255 6.01 -5.40 -2.28
CA GLY A 255 5.45 -6.60 -2.89
C GLY A 255 5.88 -7.92 -2.26
N ILE A 256 6.25 -7.91 -0.98
CA ILE A 256 6.66 -9.11 -0.22
C ILE A 256 5.69 -9.44 0.90
N THR A 257 5.81 -10.66 1.42
CA THR A 257 5.06 -11.13 2.59
C THR A 257 6.00 -11.38 3.76
N ILE A 258 5.62 -10.91 4.96
CA ILE A 258 6.29 -11.22 6.22
C ILE A 258 5.34 -12.14 7.00
N GLY A 259 5.74 -13.40 7.15
CA GLY A 259 4.90 -14.46 7.72
C GLY A 259 4.60 -14.28 9.20
N GLU A 260 3.49 -14.87 9.64
CA GLU A 260 2.94 -14.79 11.00
C GLU A 260 3.99 -15.03 12.08
N LYS A 261 3.98 -14.20 13.12
CA LYS A 261 4.92 -14.29 14.26
C LYS A 261 6.41 -14.16 13.91
N ALA A 262 6.75 -13.67 12.71
CA ALA A 262 8.13 -13.34 12.41
C ALA A 262 8.62 -12.17 13.27
N VAL A 263 9.89 -12.22 13.65
CA VAL A 263 10.54 -11.14 14.39
C VAL A 263 11.71 -10.61 13.58
N VAL A 264 11.72 -9.32 13.26
CA VAL A 264 12.81 -8.67 12.53
C VAL A 264 13.56 -7.74 13.47
N GLN A 265 14.84 -8.00 13.69
CA GLN A 265 15.68 -7.20 14.58
C GLN A 265 16.02 -5.83 13.98
N ALA A 266 16.33 -4.88 14.86
CA ALA A 266 16.58 -3.50 14.49
C ALA A 266 17.65 -3.35 13.39
N GLN A 267 17.50 -2.30 12.55
CA GLN A 267 18.40 -1.95 11.46
C GLN A 267 18.57 -3.03 10.39
N SER A 268 17.61 -3.94 10.27
CA SER A 268 17.62 -4.96 9.21
C SER A 268 16.99 -4.44 7.92
N GLY A 269 17.42 -4.98 6.78
CA GLY A 269 16.86 -4.68 5.46
C GLY A 269 16.14 -5.89 4.88
N ILE A 270 14.81 -5.82 4.71
CA ILE A 270 14.00 -6.91 4.18
C ILE A 270 13.89 -6.75 2.66
N SER A 271 14.55 -7.61 1.91
CA SER A 271 14.58 -7.58 0.43
C SER A 271 13.78 -8.71 -0.23
N LYS A 272 13.24 -9.65 0.53
CA LYS A 272 12.45 -10.80 0.07
C LYS A 272 11.42 -11.19 1.13
N SER A 273 10.43 -12.00 0.76
CA SER A 273 9.46 -12.54 1.72
C SER A 273 10.15 -13.36 2.82
N LEU A 274 9.61 -13.27 4.02
CA LEU A 274 10.11 -13.95 5.22
C LEU A 274 9.09 -14.98 5.70
N GLU A 275 9.56 -16.16 6.06
CA GLU A 275 8.72 -17.20 6.66
C GLU A 275 8.32 -16.81 8.10
N GLY A 276 7.13 -17.25 8.51
CA GLY A 276 6.64 -17.01 9.87
C GLY A 276 7.40 -17.73 10.96
N GLY A 277 7.25 -17.27 12.21
CA GLY A 277 7.79 -17.91 13.41
C GLY A 277 9.30 -17.89 13.55
N LYS A 278 10.01 -17.13 12.71
CA LYS A 278 11.48 -17.04 12.73
C LYS A 278 11.96 -15.64 13.12
N VAL A 279 13.21 -15.56 13.56
CA VAL A 279 13.90 -14.30 13.87
C VAL A 279 14.92 -13.99 12.77
N TYR A 280 14.86 -12.76 12.27
CA TYR A 280 15.70 -12.28 11.16
C TYR A 280 16.56 -11.11 11.59
N PHE A 281 17.77 -11.01 11.00
CA PHE A 281 18.71 -9.93 11.26
C PHE A 281 19.58 -9.62 10.04
N GLY A 282 19.97 -8.36 9.91
CA GLY A 282 21.01 -7.90 8.99
C GLY A 282 20.48 -7.39 7.65
N TYR A 283 21.42 -7.20 6.72
CA TYR A 283 21.12 -6.75 5.35
C TYR A 283 21.91 -7.62 4.36
N PRO A 284 21.24 -8.34 3.46
CA PRO A 284 19.80 -8.63 3.53
C PRO A 284 19.42 -9.34 4.84
N ALA A 285 18.17 -9.22 5.28
CA ALA A 285 17.72 -9.90 6.48
C ALA A 285 17.66 -11.40 6.25
N GLU A 286 18.39 -12.14 7.06
CA GLU A 286 18.48 -13.59 7.09
C GLU A 286 18.06 -14.12 8.47
N GLU A 287 17.80 -15.41 8.58
CA GLU A 287 17.55 -16.05 9.87
C GLU A 287 18.72 -15.76 10.82
N VAL A 288 18.44 -15.35 12.05
CA VAL A 288 19.43 -14.79 12.98
C VAL A 288 20.60 -15.71 13.24
N ARG A 289 20.36 -17.03 13.34
CA ARG A 289 21.44 -18.01 13.55
C ARG A 289 22.39 -18.10 12.37
N VAL A 290 21.85 -17.98 11.15
CA VAL A 290 22.67 -17.95 9.92
C VAL A 290 23.53 -16.70 9.92
N LYS A 291 22.92 -15.55 10.16
CA LYS A 291 23.63 -14.25 10.15
C LYS A 291 24.71 -14.15 11.23
N LEU A 292 24.46 -14.65 12.42
CA LEU A 292 25.47 -14.68 13.49
C LEU A 292 26.66 -15.59 13.15
N ARG A 293 26.42 -16.72 12.46
CA ARG A 293 27.52 -17.57 11.97
C ARG A 293 28.36 -16.87 10.91
N GLU A 294 27.71 -16.18 9.94
CA GLU A 294 28.42 -15.37 8.94
C GLU A 294 29.31 -14.30 9.59
N LEU A 295 28.76 -13.53 10.54
CA LEU A 295 29.51 -12.50 11.25
C LEU A 295 30.67 -13.07 12.08
N ALA A 296 30.48 -14.24 12.69
CA ALA A 296 31.55 -14.94 13.40
C ALA A 296 32.66 -15.41 12.43
N ALA A 297 32.29 -15.93 11.25
CA ALA A 297 33.23 -16.33 10.22
C ALA A 297 34.06 -15.14 9.68
N ILE A 298 33.37 -14.01 9.41
CA ILE A 298 34.01 -12.75 8.99
C ILE A 298 35.12 -12.32 9.97
N LYS A 299 34.85 -12.40 11.29
CA LYS A 299 35.86 -12.08 12.33
C LYS A 299 37.11 -12.98 12.31
N GLN A 300 37.03 -14.16 11.73
CA GLN A 300 38.19 -15.05 11.61
C GLN A 300 39.05 -14.78 10.35
N ILE A 301 38.54 -14.01 9.36
CA ILE A 301 39.23 -13.74 8.09
C ILE A 301 40.65 -13.19 8.33
N PRO A 302 40.93 -12.20 9.20
CA PRO A 302 42.30 -11.72 9.41
C PRO A 302 43.25 -12.83 9.84
N LYS A 303 42.81 -13.71 10.77
CA LYS A 303 43.64 -14.84 11.22
C LYS A 303 43.89 -15.84 10.10
N ILE A 304 42.91 -16.12 9.25
CA ILE A 304 43.03 -17.02 8.11
C ILE A 304 44.02 -16.44 7.09
N LEU A 305 43.96 -15.15 6.80
CA LEU A 305 44.88 -14.45 5.90
C LEU A 305 46.33 -14.51 6.44
N ASP A 306 46.53 -14.33 7.74
CA ASP A 306 47.85 -14.46 8.37
C ASP A 306 48.40 -15.89 8.24
N ILE A 307 47.59 -16.93 8.47
CA ILE A 307 47.97 -18.33 8.34
C ILE A 307 48.37 -18.67 6.88
N LEU A 308 47.57 -18.16 5.93
CA LEU A 308 47.79 -18.40 4.50
C LEU A 308 48.95 -17.57 3.93
N LYS A 309 49.61 -16.70 4.71
CA LYS A 309 50.65 -15.76 4.27
C LYS A 309 50.26 -14.91 3.07
N LEU A 310 48.98 -14.63 2.93
CA LEU A 310 48.46 -13.76 1.89
C LEU A 310 48.69 -12.30 2.28
N LYS A 311 49.14 -11.47 1.32
CA LYS A 311 49.28 -10.02 1.56
C LYS A 311 47.94 -9.43 2.00
N LYS A 312 47.99 -8.57 3.02
CA LYS A 312 46.81 -7.78 3.44
C LYS A 312 46.29 -7.01 2.24
N LEU A 313 44.99 -7.18 1.97
CA LEU A 313 44.24 -6.36 1.01
C LEU A 313 44.14 -4.92 1.49
#